data_450500cf254acd43b78ac0b67b8aa1c9
#
_entry.id   450500cf254acd43b78ac0b67b8aa1c9
#
_cell.length_a   1.000
_cell.length_b   1.000
_cell.length_c   1.000
_cell.angle_alpha   90.00
_cell.angle_beta   90.00
_cell.angle_gamma   90.00
#
_symmetry.space_group_name_H-M   'P 1'
#
loop_
_entity.id
_entity.type
_entity.pdbx_description
1 polymer ?
#
loop_
_entity_poly.entity_id
_entity_poly.type
_entity_poly.pdbx_seq_one_letter_code
_entity_poly.pdbx_strand_id
1 'polypeptide(L)'
;MMPITAAVITVRKVCTNLGFYSTSHRMKLPPNPLDYCAMNKFTRATNARLSVAGQILCLLLGLLLGSAAVAEIRIQETPDGGVQPRLTVDDSGNIHLLYFKKRLSAPSAREGNLYYRQYLPEQNRFGLPIKVSSTAYDIRTFAIARASMAVGGDGRVHVVWYLPRENQYFYSRSNTERSQFEMQQSVVEKFGEGLDAGADIAAIGSQVAIVWGAGALSSEHERTVYGRISNDSGATFSDELQMGSKELGACACCSLATNFGDENELAIAYRSAIEGVGRHMQALTVQFADKTIESGRYAELSELQEWELSACPLSTNDITVDADDNQWLVFETEGRINQLQLGAGIDAMPVAEPFIKTRQKNPAVAINSEGDRLIVWGEAISHTRGGRLNMHLFAADGSDKNVGFTGEVSIPKFSFPAAAVLPDGNFLVLY
;
A
#
# COMPACT_ATOMS: atom_id res chain seq x y z
N MET A 1 25.58 9.68 -20.95
CA MET A 1 24.44 8.75 -20.75
C MET A 1 25.01 7.50 -20.12
N MET A 2 24.90 7.37 -18.82
CA MET A 2 25.24 6.12 -18.13
C MET A 2 23.97 5.25 -18.08
N PRO A 3 24.09 3.92 -18.23
CA PRO A 3 22.95 3.05 -18.15
C PRO A 3 22.41 3.02 -16.71
N ILE A 4 21.10 3.12 -16.57
CA ILE A 4 20.38 2.96 -15.31
C ILE A 4 20.48 1.47 -14.94
N THR A 5 21.18 1.17 -13.86
CA THR A 5 21.31 -0.19 -13.35
C THR A 5 20.09 -0.50 -12.49
N ALA A 6 19.22 -1.35 -12.98
CA ALA A 6 18.18 -1.97 -12.15
C ALA A 6 18.85 -3.03 -11.27
N ALA A 7 18.65 -2.95 -9.96
CA ALA A 7 19.10 -3.99 -9.04
C ALA A 7 18.02 -5.07 -8.95
N VAL A 8 18.33 -6.27 -9.41
CA VAL A 8 17.49 -7.46 -9.24
C VAL A 8 17.99 -8.22 -8.03
N ILE A 9 17.17 -8.35 -6.99
CA ILE A 9 17.52 -9.13 -5.80
C ILE A 9 16.86 -10.50 -5.92
N THR A 10 17.68 -11.52 -6.17
CA THR A 10 17.24 -12.92 -6.18
C THR A 10 17.55 -13.53 -4.81
N VAL A 11 16.51 -13.93 -4.08
CA VAL A 11 16.66 -14.58 -2.77
C VAL A 11 17.02 -16.04 -2.97
N ARG A 12 18.25 -16.44 -2.61
CA ARG A 12 18.66 -17.84 -2.54
C ARG A 12 18.42 -18.40 -1.13
N LYS A 13 17.73 -19.52 -1.07
CA LYS A 13 17.47 -20.27 0.16
C LYS A 13 18.79 -20.85 0.68
N VAL A 14 19.23 -20.41 1.86
CA VAL A 14 20.33 -21.06 2.61
C VAL A 14 19.70 -22.07 3.55
N CYS A 15 19.86 -23.35 3.25
CA CYS A 15 19.54 -24.42 4.19
C CYS A 15 20.63 -24.46 5.28
N THR A 16 20.33 -24.00 6.47
CA THR A 16 21.18 -24.23 7.65
C THR A 16 20.76 -25.51 8.35
N ASN A 17 21.74 -26.45 8.44
CA ASN A 17 21.60 -27.68 9.18
C ASN A 17 21.35 -27.40 10.67
N LEU A 18 20.22 -27.87 11.19
CA LEU A 18 19.98 -27.97 12.63
C LEU A 18 20.72 -29.16 13.19
N GLY A 19 21.78 -28.88 13.94
CA GLY A 19 22.48 -29.88 14.74
C GLY A 19 21.65 -30.25 15.97
N PHE A 20 21.33 -31.54 16.08
CA PHE A 20 20.74 -32.12 17.29
C PHE A 20 21.79 -32.21 18.39
N TYR A 21 21.54 -31.53 19.50
CA TYR A 21 22.25 -31.84 20.78
C TYR A 21 21.54 -32.98 21.46
N SER A 22 22.30 -34.13 21.59
CA SER A 22 21.93 -35.28 22.40
C SER A 22 22.51 -35.13 23.82
N THR A 23 21.65 -35.05 24.82
CA THR A 23 22.06 -35.17 26.22
C THR A 23 22.15 -36.61 26.61
N SER A 24 23.36 -37.03 27.02
CA SER A 24 23.68 -38.36 27.54
C SER A 24 23.14 -38.58 28.95
N HIS A 25 22.36 -39.63 29.14
CA HIS A 25 22.25 -40.30 30.44
C HIS A 25 22.74 -41.73 30.33
N ARG A 26 23.81 -42.04 31.13
CA ARG A 26 24.36 -43.38 31.34
C ARG A 26 23.40 -44.24 32.13
N MET A 27 23.13 -45.48 31.66
CA MET A 27 22.77 -46.58 32.51
C MET A 27 23.54 -47.87 32.12
N LYS A 28 23.93 -48.61 33.17
CA LYS A 28 24.84 -49.69 33.18
C LYS A 28 24.33 -50.99 32.55
N LEU A 29 25.25 -51.68 31.89
CA LEU A 29 25.17 -53.14 31.54
C LEU A 29 25.32 -54.02 32.76
N PRO A 30 24.82 -55.29 32.72
CA PRO A 30 25.60 -56.48 32.96
C PRO A 30 25.31 -57.64 31.96
N PRO A 31 25.92 -58.81 32.11
CA PRO A 31 26.75 -59.37 31.06
C PRO A 31 26.14 -60.66 30.41
N ASN A 32 26.75 -61.06 29.29
CA ASN A 32 26.66 -62.33 28.58
C ASN A 32 26.79 -63.55 29.52
N PRO A 33 26.42 -64.79 29.13
CA PRO A 33 26.79 -65.40 27.87
C PRO A 33 25.90 -66.56 27.30
N LEU A 34 26.19 -66.90 26.04
CA LEU A 34 26.23 -68.21 25.40
C LEU A 34 24.97 -69.07 25.14
N ASP A 35 24.96 -69.50 23.87
CA ASP A 35 24.47 -70.75 23.31
C ASP A 35 22.96 -70.93 23.05
N TYR A 36 22.56 -71.00 21.81
CA TYR A 36 22.28 -72.27 21.14
C TYR A 36 21.92 -72.07 19.63
N CYS A 37 22.47 -73.00 18.91
CA CYS A 37 22.45 -73.28 17.49
C CYS A 37 21.06 -73.65 16.96
N ALA A 38 20.84 -73.37 15.71
CA ALA A 38 20.15 -74.19 14.70
C ALA A 38 18.78 -73.80 14.20
N MET A 39 18.79 -73.67 12.92
CA MET A 39 17.82 -74.15 11.92
C MET A 39 16.86 -73.14 11.26
N ASN A 40 17.28 -72.88 10.07
CA ASN A 40 16.52 -73.01 8.79
C ASN A 40 15.59 -71.90 8.27
N LYS A 41 16.14 -71.33 7.21
CA LYS A 41 15.49 -71.18 5.90
C LYS A 41 14.07 -70.60 5.84
N PHE A 42 13.99 -69.38 5.40
CA PHE A 42 13.24 -68.91 4.22
C PHE A 42 13.18 -67.39 4.20
N THR A 43 14.24 -66.75 3.75
CA THR A 43 14.16 -65.38 3.29
C THR A 43 13.89 -65.38 1.77
N ARG A 44 12.62 -65.34 1.40
CA ARG A 44 12.24 -64.87 0.08
C ARG A 44 12.38 -63.36 0.07
N ALA A 45 13.46 -62.89 -0.50
CA ALA A 45 13.59 -61.50 -0.92
C ALA A 45 12.57 -61.23 -2.02
N THR A 46 11.44 -60.65 -1.66
CA THR A 46 10.53 -60.02 -2.62
C THR A 46 11.16 -58.69 -3.07
N ASN A 47 11.99 -58.75 -4.10
CA ASN A 47 12.35 -57.59 -4.90
C ASN A 47 11.06 -57.10 -5.59
N ALA A 48 10.30 -56.27 -4.91
CA ALA A 48 9.24 -55.50 -5.54
C ALA A 48 9.91 -54.49 -6.50
N ARG A 49 10.10 -54.91 -7.74
CA ARG A 49 10.38 -54.00 -8.83
C ARG A 49 9.15 -53.12 -8.98
N LEU A 50 9.21 -51.90 -8.47
CA LEU A 50 8.24 -50.84 -8.84
C LEU A 50 8.19 -50.85 -10.36
N SER A 51 7.01 -51.03 -10.94
CA SER A 51 6.81 -50.99 -12.37
C SER A 51 7.25 -49.61 -12.89
N VAL A 52 7.77 -49.55 -14.12
CA VAL A 52 8.15 -48.30 -14.79
C VAL A 52 7.00 -47.26 -14.70
N ALA A 53 5.75 -47.69 -14.70
CA ALA A 53 4.57 -46.86 -14.48
C ALA A 53 4.52 -46.22 -13.09
N GLY A 54 4.93 -46.92 -12.02
CA GLY A 54 5.02 -46.39 -10.66
C GLY A 54 6.14 -45.36 -10.51
N GLN A 55 7.25 -45.55 -11.20
CA GLN A 55 8.36 -44.58 -11.21
C GLN A 55 8.02 -43.32 -12.00
N ILE A 56 7.31 -43.46 -13.13
CA ILE A 56 6.80 -42.33 -13.91
C ILE A 56 5.73 -41.59 -13.12
N LEU A 57 4.85 -42.26 -12.39
CA LEU A 57 3.82 -41.63 -11.57
C LEU A 57 4.44 -40.84 -10.38
N CYS A 58 5.48 -41.39 -9.74
CA CYS A 58 6.21 -40.64 -8.69
C CYS A 58 7.00 -39.45 -9.27
N LEU A 59 7.55 -39.55 -10.46
CA LEU A 59 8.20 -38.44 -11.17
C LEU A 59 7.19 -37.36 -11.60
N LEU A 60 6.01 -37.77 -12.06
CA LEU A 60 4.92 -36.85 -12.41
C LEU A 60 4.29 -36.18 -11.17
N LEU A 61 4.13 -36.91 -10.04
CA LEU A 61 3.73 -36.31 -8.77
C LEU A 61 4.81 -35.38 -8.20
N GLY A 62 6.08 -35.69 -8.38
CA GLY A 62 7.19 -34.83 -7.96
C GLY A 62 7.32 -33.55 -8.79
N LEU A 63 6.86 -33.55 -10.04
CA LEU A 63 6.79 -32.39 -10.93
C LEU A 63 5.56 -31.52 -10.65
N LEU A 64 4.52 -32.06 -10.00
CA LEU A 64 3.34 -31.32 -9.56
C LEU A 64 3.50 -30.66 -8.17
N LEU A 65 4.55 -30.97 -7.45
CA LEU A 65 5.00 -30.17 -6.31
C LEU A 65 5.75 -28.96 -6.86
N GLY A 66 5.02 -28.07 -7.55
CA GLY A 66 5.54 -26.79 -7.94
C GLY A 66 6.11 -26.11 -6.71
N SER A 67 7.42 -25.85 -6.71
CA SER A 67 8.02 -24.94 -5.75
C SER A 67 7.21 -23.66 -5.82
N ALA A 68 6.47 -23.31 -4.77
CA ALA A 68 5.87 -21.99 -4.66
C ALA A 68 7.02 -20.99 -4.88
N ALA A 69 7.03 -20.35 -6.05
CA ALA A 69 8.03 -19.34 -6.36
C ALA A 69 7.75 -18.19 -5.41
N VAL A 70 8.74 -17.79 -4.64
CA VAL A 70 8.63 -16.57 -3.82
C VAL A 70 8.56 -15.40 -4.80
N ALA A 71 7.55 -14.56 -4.66
CA ALA A 71 7.38 -13.39 -5.49
C ALA A 71 8.65 -12.51 -5.47
N GLU A 72 9.14 -12.13 -6.64
CA GLU A 72 10.30 -11.24 -6.79
C GLU A 72 9.89 -9.80 -6.49
N ILE A 73 10.77 -9.04 -5.83
CA ILE A 73 10.55 -7.62 -5.57
C ILE A 73 11.55 -6.81 -6.41
N ARG A 74 11.03 -6.00 -7.34
CA ARG A 74 11.82 -5.10 -8.18
C ARG A 74 11.80 -3.70 -7.60
N ILE A 75 12.97 -3.16 -7.26
CA ILE A 75 13.13 -1.84 -6.66
C ILE A 75 13.73 -0.90 -7.69
N GLN A 76 13.09 0.24 -7.92
CA GLN A 76 13.52 1.22 -8.91
C GLN A 76 13.37 2.65 -8.36
N GLU A 77 14.21 3.56 -8.82
CA GLU A 77 14.02 4.99 -8.62
C GLU A 77 12.80 5.49 -9.40
N THR A 78 12.10 6.47 -8.85
CA THR A 78 11.04 7.17 -9.57
C THR A 78 11.60 7.78 -10.88
N PRO A 79 10.97 7.55 -12.05
CA PRO A 79 11.47 8.04 -13.33
C PRO A 79 11.73 9.55 -13.34
N ASP A 80 12.66 9.99 -14.18
CA ASP A 80 13.02 11.41 -14.39
C ASP A 80 13.62 12.13 -13.18
N GLY A 81 14.08 11.42 -12.15
CA GLY A 81 14.42 12.01 -10.87
C GLY A 81 13.21 12.62 -10.17
N GLY A 82 12.05 12.07 -10.43
CA GLY A 82 10.80 12.42 -9.77
C GLY A 82 10.78 12.00 -8.31
N VAL A 83 9.82 12.51 -7.57
CA VAL A 83 9.58 12.15 -6.16
C VAL A 83 8.08 11.99 -5.91
N GLN A 84 7.72 11.43 -4.77
CA GLN A 84 6.33 11.15 -4.38
C GLN A 84 5.61 10.24 -5.39
N PRO A 85 6.16 9.05 -5.70
CA PRO A 85 5.47 8.12 -6.57
C PRO A 85 4.16 7.66 -5.93
N ARG A 86 3.10 7.57 -6.73
CA ARG A 86 1.86 6.85 -6.41
C ARG A 86 1.66 5.82 -7.49
N LEU A 87 1.50 4.57 -7.11
CA LEU A 87 1.19 3.47 -8.00
C LEU A 87 -0.26 3.03 -7.79
N THR A 88 -0.94 2.72 -8.86
CA THR A 88 -2.29 2.14 -8.86
C THR A 88 -2.35 1.09 -9.96
N VAL A 89 -3.01 -0.02 -9.70
CA VAL A 89 -3.29 -1.07 -10.68
C VAL A 89 -4.77 -1.01 -11.00
N ASP A 90 -5.12 -0.97 -12.29
CA ASP A 90 -6.51 -1.01 -12.74
C ASP A 90 -7.04 -2.45 -12.81
N ASP A 91 -8.35 -2.63 -13.01
CA ASP A 91 -9.02 -3.93 -13.09
C ASP A 91 -8.50 -4.82 -14.23
N SER A 92 -7.80 -4.24 -15.19
CA SER A 92 -7.15 -4.95 -16.29
C SER A 92 -5.70 -5.33 -15.99
N GLY A 93 -5.19 -5.02 -14.79
CA GLY A 93 -3.81 -5.26 -14.37
C GLY A 93 -2.80 -4.27 -14.94
N ASN A 94 -3.24 -3.15 -15.53
CA ASN A 94 -2.32 -2.10 -15.95
C ASN A 94 -1.83 -1.30 -14.75
N ILE A 95 -0.53 -1.00 -14.73
CA ILE A 95 0.08 -0.21 -13.67
C ILE A 95 0.20 1.25 -14.12
N HIS A 96 -0.29 2.13 -13.28
CA HIS A 96 -0.31 3.56 -13.46
C HIS A 96 0.60 4.22 -12.43
N LEU A 97 1.40 5.20 -12.85
CA LEU A 97 2.31 5.97 -12.00
C LEU A 97 1.96 7.45 -12.08
N LEU A 98 1.69 8.05 -10.92
CA LEU A 98 1.66 9.48 -10.71
C LEU A 98 2.92 9.88 -9.93
N TYR A 99 3.59 10.97 -10.32
CA TYR A 99 4.75 11.48 -9.60
C TYR A 99 4.95 12.98 -9.81
N PHE A 100 5.63 13.59 -8.86
CA PHE A 100 6.08 14.98 -8.98
C PHE A 100 7.45 15.05 -9.65
N LYS A 101 7.61 16.00 -10.57
CA LYS A 101 8.89 16.34 -11.16
C LYS A 101 9.17 17.82 -10.99
N LYS A 102 10.30 18.12 -10.39
CA LYS A 102 10.78 19.49 -10.19
C LYS A 102 10.93 20.20 -11.53
N ARG A 103 10.51 21.46 -11.58
CA ARG A 103 10.79 22.35 -12.71
C ARG A 103 12.22 22.91 -12.57
N LEU A 104 13.09 22.64 -13.55
CA LEU A 104 14.50 23.07 -13.50
C LEU A 104 14.69 24.59 -13.36
N SER A 105 13.79 25.37 -13.98
CA SER A 105 13.82 26.84 -13.89
C SER A 105 13.12 27.42 -12.65
N ALA A 106 12.56 26.56 -11.78
CA ALA A 106 11.85 27.04 -10.60
C ALA A 106 12.82 27.59 -9.56
N PRO A 107 12.52 28.76 -8.97
CA PRO A 107 13.33 29.33 -7.88
C PRO A 107 13.32 28.43 -6.65
N SER A 108 12.26 27.64 -6.43
CA SER A 108 12.09 26.74 -5.32
C SER A 108 12.32 25.28 -5.73
N ALA A 109 13.03 24.53 -4.89
CA ALA A 109 13.17 23.07 -5.02
C ALA A 109 11.85 22.31 -4.87
N ARG A 110 10.78 23.00 -4.42
CA ARG A 110 9.48 22.43 -4.11
C ARG A 110 8.44 22.68 -5.20
N GLU A 111 8.78 23.44 -6.23
CA GLU A 111 7.88 23.77 -7.32
C GLU A 111 8.17 22.93 -8.57
N GLY A 112 7.12 22.37 -9.15
CA GLY A 112 7.21 21.52 -10.34
C GLY A 112 5.83 21.20 -10.89
N ASN A 113 5.72 20.05 -11.53
CA ASN A 113 4.48 19.56 -12.07
C ASN A 113 4.24 18.10 -11.70
N LEU A 114 2.98 17.71 -11.72
CA LEU A 114 2.58 16.32 -11.64
C LEU A 114 2.61 15.71 -13.04
N TYR A 115 3.14 14.49 -13.13
CA TYR A 115 3.20 13.70 -14.34
C TYR A 115 2.62 12.32 -14.11
N TYR A 116 1.99 11.80 -15.13
CA TYR A 116 1.47 10.45 -15.23
C TYR A 116 2.28 9.65 -16.23
N ARG A 117 2.43 8.34 -15.96
CA ARG A 117 2.97 7.34 -16.90
C ARG A 117 2.22 6.02 -16.72
N GLN A 118 2.05 5.28 -17.81
CA GLN A 118 1.63 3.90 -17.76
C GLN A 118 2.86 2.99 -17.87
N TYR A 119 2.87 1.90 -17.10
CA TYR A 119 3.89 0.85 -17.24
C TYR A 119 3.64 0.03 -18.49
N LEU A 120 4.72 -0.32 -19.18
CA LEU A 120 4.72 -1.11 -20.40
C LEU A 120 5.38 -2.48 -20.08
N PRO A 121 4.59 -3.52 -19.78
CA PRO A 121 5.10 -4.81 -19.28
C PRO A 121 6.12 -5.45 -20.22
N GLU A 122 5.82 -5.48 -21.52
CA GLU A 122 6.68 -6.06 -22.56
C GLU A 122 8.07 -5.40 -22.66
N GLN A 123 8.17 -4.15 -22.21
CA GLN A 123 9.40 -3.37 -22.23
C GLN A 123 10.02 -3.21 -20.84
N ASN A 124 9.36 -3.72 -19.81
CA ASN A 124 9.77 -3.60 -18.41
C ASN A 124 10.14 -2.16 -18.03
N ARG A 125 9.34 -1.17 -18.45
CA ARG A 125 9.56 0.25 -18.20
C ARG A 125 8.28 1.07 -18.26
N PHE A 126 8.34 2.27 -17.73
CA PHE A 126 7.27 3.26 -17.88
C PHE A 126 7.31 3.93 -19.27
N GLY A 127 6.13 4.20 -19.83
CA GLY A 127 5.94 4.94 -21.07
C GLY A 127 6.34 6.41 -20.95
N LEU A 128 5.98 7.22 -21.95
CA LEU A 128 6.29 8.65 -21.95
C LEU A 128 5.50 9.40 -20.88
N PRO A 129 6.07 10.47 -20.28
CA PRO A 129 5.39 11.27 -19.28
C PRO A 129 4.31 12.14 -19.88
N ILE A 130 3.15 12.17 -19.25
CA ILE A 130 2.02 13.04 -19.60
C ILE A 130 1.82 13.99 -18.42
N LYS A 131 1.78 15.30 -18.71
CA LYS A 131 1.60 16.32 -17.70
C LYS A 131 0.16 16.31 -17.20
N VAL A 132 -0.02 16.26 -15.88
CA VAL A 132 -1.33 16.26 -15.19
C VAL A 132 -1.73 17.67 -14.77
N SER A 133 -0.90 18.34 -13.98
CA SER A 133 -1.22 19.67 -13.44
C SER A 133 -1.13 20.75 -14.51
N SER A 134 -2.18 21.55 -14.68
CA SER A 134 -2.22 22.69 -15.62
C SER A 134 -1.37 23.86 -15.11
N THR A 135 -1.35 24.06 -13.80
CA THR A 135 -0.47 25.02 -13.10
C THR A 135 0.63 24.30 -12.34
N ALA A 136 1.62 25.03 -11.84
CA ALA A 136 2.70 24.44 -11.08
C ALA A 136 2.19 23.88 -9.73
N TYR A 137 2.60 22.65 -9.42
CA TYR A 137 2.38 22.00 -8.15
C TYR A 137 3.50 22.36 -7.16
N ASP A 138 3.17 22.46 -5.89
CA ASP A 138 4.10 22.82 -4.83
C ASP A 138 4.06 21.74 -3.72
N ILE A 139 5.18 21.04 -3.51
CA ILE A 139 5.30 19.96 -2.51
C ILE A 139 5.70 20.47 -1.11
N ARG A 140 5.34 21.69 -0.72
CA ARG A 140 5.70 22.26 0.60
C ARG A 140 5.18 21.45 1.77
N THR A 141 4.00 20.87 1.64
CA THR A 141 3.34 20.11 2.71
C THR A 141 3.74 18.65 2.75
N PHE A 142 4.67 18.23 1.89
CA PHE A 142 5.34 16.93 1.93
C PHE A 142 4.40 15.73 1.69
N ALA A 143 4.72 14.59 2.32
CA ALA A 143 3.99 13.35 2.14
C ALA A 143 2.53 13.40 2.62
N ILE A 144 2.21 14.28 3.56
CA ILE A 144 0.84 14.41 4.09
C ILE A 144 -0.13 15.07 3.12
N ALA A 145 0.37 15.91 2.21
CA ALA A 145 -0.41 16.60 1.18
C ALA A 145 -0.08 16.08 -0.22
N ARG A 146 0.28 14.81 -0.32
CA ARG A 146 0.61 14.15 -1.58
C ARG A 146 -0.59 14.16 -2.53
N ALA A 147 -0.29 14.20 -3.84
CA ALA A 147 -1.29 13.96 -4.85
C ALA A 147 -1.75 12.49 -4.81
N SER A 148 -3.02 12.25 -5.09
CA SER A 148 -3.59 10.91 -5.14
C SER A 148 -4.22 10.63 -6.50
N MET A 149 -4.34 9.35 -6.84
CA MET A 149 -4.77 8.87 -8.16
C MET A 149 -5.65 7.63 -8.01
N ALA A 150 -6.71 7.56 -8.82
CA ALA A 150 -7.54 6.39 -9.03
C ALA A 150 -7.80 6.18 -10.53
N VAL A 151 -8.19 4.98 -10.92
CA VAL A 151 -8.55 4.65 -12.31
C VAL A 151 -10.00 4.18 -12.33
N GLY A 152 -10.83 4.81 -13.16
CA GLY A 152 -12.24 4.44 -13.33
C GLY A 152 -12.42 3.26 -14.28
N GLY A 153 -13.62 2.66 -14.27
CA GLY A 153 -13.94 1.51 -15.11
C GLY A 153 -13.92 1.80 -16.63
N ASP A 154 -13.96 3.07 -17.03
CA ASP A 154 -13.76 3.52 -18.43
C ASP A 154 -12.26 3.69 -18.78
N GLY A 155 -11.36 3.37 -17.85
CA GLY A 155 -9.92 3.48 -17.99
C GLY A 155 -9.38 4.91 -17.85
N ARG A 156 -10.18 5.90 -17.50
CA ARG A 156 -9.71 7.25 -17.20
C ARG A 156 -8.94 7.27 -15.89
N VAL A 157 -7.89 8.06 -15.88
CA VAL A 157 -7.09 8.33 -14.68
C VAL A 157 -7.59 9.61 -14.04
N HIS A 158 -7.97 9.54 -12.78
CA HIS A 158 -8.46 10.64 -11.95
C HIS A 158 -7.38 11.03 -10.97
N VAL A 159 -7.07 12.33 -10.85
CA VAL A 159 -6.01 12.83 -9.97
C VAL A 159 -6.51 14.00 -9.16
N VAL A 160 -6.26 13.95 -7.85
CA VAL A 160 -6.51 15.05 -6.91
C VAL A 160 -5.20 15.48 -6.25
N TRP A 161 -5.02 16.78 -6.02
CA TRP A 161 -3.86 17.34 -5.32
C TRP A 161 -4.16 18.63 -4.59
N TYR A 162 -3.40 18.92 -3.56
CA TYR A 162 -3.49 20.16 -2.79
C TYR A 162 -2.51 21.22 -3.31
N LEU A 163 -2.97 22.45 -3.44
CA LEU A 163 -2.12 23.61 -3.75
C LEU A 163 -2.18 24.61 -2.60
N PRO A 164 -1.20 24.59 -1.68
CA PRO A 164 -1.24 25.38 -0.44
C PRO A 164 -1.39 26.89 -0.64
N ARG A 165 -0.77 27.46 -1.70
CA ARG A 165 -0.83 28.90 -1.98
C ARG A 165 -2.22 29.39 -2.36
N GLU A 166 -3.07 28.49 -2.85
CA GLU A 166 -4.45 28.77 -3.25
C GLU A 166 -5.46 28.25 -2.21
N ASN A 167 -4.97 27.56 -1.18
CA ASN A 167 -5.77 26.87 -0.17
C ASN A 167 -6.89 26.05 -0.82
N GLN A 168 -6.52 25.20 -1.81
CA GLN A 168 -7.47 24.51 -2.66
C GLN A 168 -6.99 23.13 -3.04
N TYR A 169 -7.92 22.19 -3.14
CA TYR A 169 -7.71 20.93 -3.86
C TYR A 169 -8.13 21.11 -5.32
N PHE A 170 -7.28 20.60 -6.20
CA PHE A 170 -7.55 20.54 -7.63
C PHE A 170 -7.75 19.10 -8.07
N TYR A 171 -8.60 18.96 -9.07
CA TYR A 171 -8.87 17.69 -9.73
C TYR A 171 -8.64 17.82 -11.23
N SER A 172 -8.15 16.75 -11.85
CA SER A 172 -8.10 16.58 -13.30
C SER A 172 -8.28 15.11 -13.64
N ARG A 173 -8.86 14.82 -14.79
CA ARG A 173 -8.96 13.47 -15.33
C ARG A 173 -8.32 13.37 -16.71
N SER A 174 -7.87 12.17 -17.07
CA SER A 174 -7.38 11.91 -18.42
C SER A 174 -8.55 11.76 -19.42
N ASN A 175 -8.24 11.83 -20.73
CA ASN A 175 -9.11 11.22 -21.73
C ASN A 175 -9.02 9.67 -21.63
N THR A 176 -9.92 8.97 -22.33
CA THR A 176 -9.98 7.50 -22.32
C THR A 176 -8.71 6.84 -22.88
N GLU A 177 -8.04 7.48 -23.82
CA GLU A 177 -6.77 7.04 -24.40
C GLU A 177 -5.57 7.31 -23.47
N ARG A 178 -5.78 8.01 -22.36
CA ARG A 178 -4.73 8.42 -21.42
C ARG A 178 -3.56 9.17 -22.06
N SER A 179 -3.88 9.95 -23.12
CA SER A 179 -2.89 10.72 -23.89
C SER A 179 -2.75 12.17 -23.43
N GLN A 180 -3.72 12.66 -22.68
CA GLN A 180 -3.75 14.02 -22.10
C GLN A 180 -4.69 14.09 -20.91
N PHE A 181 -4.47 15.11 -20.06
CA PHE A 181 -5.35 15.47 -18.96
C PHE A 181 -6.15 16.74 -19.28
N GLU A 182 -7.37 16.79 -18.78
CA GLU A 182 -8.23 17.98 -18.86
C GLU A 182 -7.65 19.12 -18.01
N MET A 183 -8.14 20.34 -18.24
CA MET A 183 -7.80 21.48 -17.38
C MET A 183 -8.22 21.18 -15.94
N GLN A 184 -7.31 21.46 -14.99
CA GLN A 184 -7.62 21.30 -13.58
C GLN A 184 -8.79 22.17 -13.15
N GLN A 185 -9.65 21.63 -12.29
CA GLN A 185 -10.78 22.32 -11.69
C GLN A 185 -10.69 22.28 -10.16
N SER A 186 -11.22 23.30 -9.51
CA SER A 186 -11.31 23.38 -8.05
C SER A 186 -12.30 22.33 -7.52
N VAL A 187 -11.95 21.67 -6.42
CA VAL A 187 -12.80 20.66 -5.78
C VAL A 187 -13.66 21.29 -4.68
N VAL A 188 -13.11 22.25 -3.92
CA VAL A 188 -13.71 22.75 -2.69
C VAL A 188 -14.34 24.12 -2.92
N GLU A 189 -15.60 24.27 -2.51
CA GLU A 189 -16.38 25.51 -2.63
C GLU A 189 -16.88 26.01 -1.27
N LYS A 190 -17.38 25.12 -0.40
CA LYS A 190 -18.01 25.47 0.89
C LYS A 190 -17.13 25.12 2.08
N PHE A 191 -16.61 23.87 2.11
CA PHE A 191 -15.88 23.35 3.27
C PHE A 191 -14.37 23.39 3.02
N GLY A 192 -13.83 24.61 2.83
CA GLY A 192 -12.43 24.87 2.54
C GLY A 192 -11.63 25.50 3.67
N GLU A 193 -12.19 25.62 4.88
CA GLU A 193 -11.46 26.16 6.00
C GLU A 193 -10.39 25.18 6.46
N GLY A 194 -9.17 25.66 6.66
CA GLY A 194 -8.07 24.87 7.25
C GLY A 194 -7.67 23.65 6.46
N LEU A 195 -7.66 23.71 5.13
CA LEU A 195 -7.09 22.65 4.29
C LEU A 195 -5.58 22.57 4.54
N ASP A 196 -5.07 21.39 4.89
CA ASP A 196 -3.65 21.18 5.20
C ASP A 196 -3.11 19.84 4.68
N ALA A 197 -3.70 18.71 5.10
CA ALA A 197 -3.32 17.39 4.60
C ALA A 197 -3.83 17.12 3.18
N GLY A 198 -3.35 16.04 2.57
CA GLY A 198 -3.81 15.60 1.26
C GLY A 198 -5.25 15.10 1.27
N ALA A 199 -6.01 15.43 0.22
CA ALA A 199 -7.21 14.72 -0.15
C ALA A 199 -6.86 13.33 -0.68
N ASP A 200 -7.83 12.42 -0.68
CA ASP A 200 -7.70 11.14 -1.38
C ASP A 200 -8.85 10.93 -2.38
N ILE A 201 -8.66 10.01 -3.30
CA ILE A 201 -9.58 9.75 -4.40
C ILE A 201 -9.69 8.24 -4.65
N ALA A 202 -10.92 7.78 -4.84
CA ALA A 202 -11.23 6.42 -5.24
C ALA A 202 -12.14 6.42 -6.48
N ALA A 203 -12.11 5.34 -7.26
CA ALA A 203 -12.98 5.15 -8.41
C ALA A 203 -13.38 3.68 -8.53
N ILE A 204 -14.64 3.44 -8.96
CA ILE A 204 -15.17 2.13 -9.32
C ILE A 204 -16.22 2.31 -10.43
N GLY A 205 -16.14 1.55 -11.51
CA GLY A 205 -17.04 1.76 -12.65
C GLY A 205 -17.04 3.22 -13.13
N SER A 206 -18.18 3.88 -13.13
CA SER A 206 -18.33 5.32 -13.45
C SER A 206 -18.31 6.24 -12.22
N GLN A 207 -18.22 5.67 -11.02
CA GLN A 207 -18.19 6.45 -9.78
C GLN A 207 -16.77 6.91 -9.44
N VAL A 208 -16.68 8.15 -8.97
CA VAL A 208 -15.43 8.75 -8.48
C VAL A 208 -15.75 9.51 -7.20
N ALA A 209 -15.03 9.19 -6.11
CA ALA A 209 -15.16 9.87 -4.84
C ALA A 209 -13.87 10.65 -4.54
N ILE A 210 -14.00 11.91 -4.11
CA ILE A 210 -12.91 12.73 -3.58
C ILE A 210 -13.25 13.07 -2.14
N VAL A 211 -12.32 12.80 -1.20
CA VAL A 211 -12.51 13.06 0.23
C VAL A 211 -11.40 13.93 0.79
N TRP A 212 -11.74 14.80 1.76
CA TRP A 212 -10.77 15.68 2.43
C TRP A 212 -11.20 16.03 3.85
N GLY A 213 -10.24 16.45 4.67
CA GLY A 213 -10.51 16.99 6.00
C GLY A 213 -10.59 18.51 5.97
N ALA A 214 -11.58 19.10 6.65
CA ALA A 214 -11.72 20.56 6.76
C ALA A 214 -12.30 20.99 8.11
N GLY A 215 -12.13 22.28 8.43
CA GLY A 215 -12.51 22.94 9.67
C GLY A 215 -11.33 23.76 10.24
N ALA A 216 -11.59 24.58 11.24
CA ALA A 216 -10.58 25.47 11.80
C ALA A 216 -9.35 24.72 12.31
N LEU A 217 -8.15 25.13 11.91
CA LEU A 217 -6.88 24.52 12.38
C LEU A 217 -6.64 24.75 13.89
N SER A 218 -7.23 25.80 14.47
CA SER A 218 -7.17 26.09 15.90
C SER A 218 -8.09 25.23 16.74
N SER A 219 -9.03 24.51 16.11
CA SER A 219 -10.07 23.70 16.75
C SER A 219 -10.20 22.36 16.04
N GLU A 220 -9.11 21.58 16.00
CA GLU A 220 -9.07 20.30 15.27
C GLU A 220 -10.17 19.32 15.70
N HIS A 221 -10.67 19.42 16.93
CA HIS A 221 -11.78 18.61 17.44
C HIS A 221 -13.13 18.95 16.80
N GLU A 222 -13.27 20.10 16.14
CA GLU A 222 -14.47 20.50 15.39
C GLU A 222 -14.37 20.20 13.89
N ARG A 223 -13.22 19.74 13.44
CA ARG A 223 -12.97 19.34 12.03
C ARG A 223 -13.68 18.03 11.73
N THR A 224 -13.93 17.78 10.44
CA THR A 224 -14.44 16.48 10.00
C THR A 224 -14.04 16.18 8.56
N VAL A 225 -14.46 15.02 8.08
CA VAL A 225 -14.25 14.57 6.69
C VAL A 225 -15.42 15.01 5.83
N TYR A 226 -15.08 15.58 4.68
CA TYR A 226 -16.01 15.98 3.61
C TYR A 226 -15.65 15.27 2.32
N GLY A 227 -16.55 15.25 1.37
CA GLY A 227 -16.28 14.70 0.05
C GLY A 227 -17.30 15.11 -0.99
N ARG A 228 -17.00 14.77 -2.23
CA ARG A 228 -17.87 14.88 -3.41
C ARG A 228 -17.84 13.56 -4.18
N ILE A 229 -18.93 13.24 -4.84
CA ILE A 229 -19.05 12.03 -5.67
C ILE A 229 -19.50 12.40 -7.07
N SER A 230 -18.90 11.73 -8.02
CA SER A 230 -19.29 11.72 -9.43
C SER A 230 -19.90 10.36 -9.77
N ASN A 231 -20.91 10.34 -10.64
CA ASN A 231 -21.48 9.13 -11.24
C ASN A 231 -21.28 9.07 -12.76
N ASP A 232 -20.48 9.97 -13.31
CA ASP A 232 -20.26 10.16 -14.75
C ASP A 232 -18.76 10.22 -15.09
N SER A 233 -17.96 9.33 -14.45
CA SER A 233 -16.51 9.24 -14.64
C SER A 233 -15.81 10.58 -14.40
N GLY A 234 -16.22 11.32 -13.37
CA GLY A 234 -15.59 12.57 -12.96
C GLY A 234 -15.91 13.77 -13.87
N ALA A 235 -16.94 13.69 -14.73
CA ALA A 235 -17.34 14.83 -15.56
C ALA A 235 -18.01 15.93 -14.71
N THR A 236 -18.88 15.50 -13.79
CA THR A 236 -19.51 16.37 -12.81
C THR A 236 -19.46 15.75 -11.42
N PHE A 237 -19.50 16.58 -10.41
CA PHE A 237 -19.52 16.16 -9.01
C PHE A 237 -20.75 16.68 -8.29
N SER A 238 -21.21 15.95 -7.29
CA SER A 238 -22.25 16.38 -6.37
C SER A 238 -21.87 17.66 -5.64
N ASP A 239 -22.83 18.22 -4.90
CA ASP A 239 -22.52 19.17 -3.83
C ASP A 239 -21.59 18.52 -2.81
N GLU A 240 -20.88 19.34 -2.04
CA GLU A 240 -20.02 18.88 -0.95
C GLU A 240 -20.86 18.30 0.19
N LEU A 241 -20.49 17.14 0.66
CA LEU A 241 -21.16 16.40 1.72
C LEU A 241 -20.25 16.25 2.93
N GLN A 242 -20.81 16.39 4.10
CA GLN A 242 -20.16 15.98 5.33
C GLN A 242 -20.24 14.44 5.41
N MET A 243 -19.10 13.77 5.45
CA MET A 243 -19.00 12.32 5.51
C MET A 243 -18.64 11.81 6.91
N GLY A 244 -17.94 12.58 7.71
CA GLY A 244 -17.57 12.21 9.08
C GLY A 244 -18.38 12.93 10.16
N SER A 245 -18.38 12.40 11.39
CA SER A 245 -18.90 13.09 12.56
C SER A 245 -17.92 14.18 13.01
N LYS A 246 -18.44 15.31 13.50
CA LYS A 246 -17.61 16.34 14.14
C LYS A 246 -17.21 15.98 15.57
N GLU A 247 -17.85 14.99 16.18
CA GLU A 247 -17.59 14.60 17.58
C GLU A 247 -16.19 14.01 17.77
N LEU A 248 -15.65 13.38 16.71
CA LEU A 248 -14.32 12.76 16.75
C LEU A 248 -13.20 13.69 16.30
N GLY A 249 -13.56 14.82 15.71
CA GLY A 249 -12.59 15.68 15.07
C GLY A 249 -11.90 15.01 13.87
N ALA A 250 -11.05 15.75 13.20
CA ALA A 250 -10.17 15.20 12.15
C ALA A 250 -8.80 15.89 12.21
N CYS A 251 -7.75 15.10 12.36
CA CYS A 251 -6.38 15.60 12.40
C CYS A 251 -6.04 16.34 11.11
N ALA A 252 -5.66 17.61 11.22
CA ALA A 252 -5.38 18.45 10.05
C ALA A 252 -4.13 18.00 9.28
N CYS A 253 -3.15 17.47 9.99
CA CYS A 253 -1.84 17.15 9.45
C CYS A 253 -1.66 15.66 9.07
N CYS A 254 -2.76 14.90 8.95
CA CYS A 254 -2.73 13.50 8.53
C CYS A 254 -3.50 13.33 7.23
N SER A 255 -2.93 12.57 6.29
CA SER A 255 -3.64 12.26 5.06
C SER A 255 -4.74 11.23 5.30
N LEU A 256 -5.73 11.24 4.44
CA LEU A 256 -6.77 10.24 4.38
C LEU A 256 -6.35 9.11 3.42
N ALA A 257 -7.04 7.95 3.51
CA ALA A 257 -7.06 6.95 2.47
C ALA A 257 -8.49 6.53 2.24
N THR A 258 -8.86 6.31 0.98
CA THR A 258 -10.22 5.91 0.61
C THR A 258 -10.21 4.88 -0.51
N ASN A 259 -11.18 3.98 -0.46
CA ASN A 259 -11.41 2.99 -1.50
C ASN A 259 -12.88 2.57 -1.53
N PHE A 260 -13.38 2.20 -2.70
CA PHE A 260 -14.69 1.56 -2.81
C PHE A 260 -14.59 0.08 -2.43
N GLY A 261 -15.51 -0.41 -1.58
CA GLY A 261 -15.73 -1.83 -1.35
C GLY A 261 -16.61 -2.41 -2.45
N ASP A 262 -17.68 -1.68 -2.82
CA ASP A 262 -18.52 -1.92 -3.98
C ASP A 262 -19.04 -0.59 -4.56
N GLU A 263 -19.89 -0.62 -5.60
CA GLU A 263 -20.44 0.60 -6.22
C GLU A 263 -21.28 1.48 -5.27
N ASN A 264 -21.62 1.00 -4.08
CA ASN A 264 -22.47 1.73 -3.14
C ASN A 264 -21.79 1.97 -1.79
N GLU A 265 -20.54 1.52 -1.61
CA GLU A 265 -19.86 1.58 -0.34
C GLU A 265 -18.45 2.16 -0.48
N LEU A 266 -18.19 3.26 0.23
CA LEU A 266 -16.89 3.91 0.28
C LEU A 266 -16.30 3.80 1.69
N ALA A 267 -15.15 3.17 1.81
CA ALA A 267 -14.35 3.19 3.02
C ALA A 267 -13.44 4.42 3.04
N ILE A 268 -13.35 5.07 4.18
CA ILE A 268 -12.48 6.23 4.42
C ILE A 268 -11.73 6.01 5.72
N ALA A 269 -10.42 5.89 5.64
CA ALA A 269 -9.56 5.84 6.80
C ALA A 269 -8.99 7.24 7.10
N TYR A 270 -9.11 7.69 8.34
CA TYR A 270 -8.62 8.99 8.78
C TYR A 270 -8.21 8.96 10.26
N ARG A 271 -7.50 9.97 10.67
CA ARG A 271 -7.08 10.12 12.06
C ARG A 271 -7.94 11.15 12.75
N SER A 272 -8.50 10.77 13.91
CA SER A 272 -9.31 11.66 14.76
C SER A 272 -8.49 12.79 15.38
N ALA A 273 -9.18 13.70 16.05
CA ALA A 273 -8.58 14.76 16.85
C ALA A 273 -9.40 14.99 18.13
N ILE A 274 -9.82 13.90 18.78
CA ILE A 274 -10.69 13.91 19.97
C ILE A 274 -10.00 14.74 21.05
N GLU A 275 -10.71 15.75 21.56
CA GLU A 275 -10.23 16.68 22.58
C GLU A 275 -8.83 17.29 22.27
N GLY A 276 -8.44 17.32 20.99
CA GLY A 276 -7.15 17.83 20.54
C GLY A 276 -5.95 16.90 20.78
N VAL A 277 -6.12 15.76 21.44
CA VAL A 277 -5.05 14.78 21.76
C VAL A 277 -5.32 13.38 21.26
N GLY A 278 -6.58 12.95 21.13
CA GLY A 278 -6.94 11.61 20.66
C GLY A 278 -6.72 11.48 19.17
N ARG A 279 -5.56 10.97 18.79
CA ARG A 279 -5.12 10.72 17.38
C ARG A 279 -5.42 9.28 16.96
N HIS A 280 -6.63 8.80 17.30
CA HIS A 280 -7.01 7.42 17.02
C HIS A 280 -7.16 7.19 15.51
N MET A 281 -6.81 5.99 15.04
CA MET A 281 -7.10 5.59 13.66
C MET A 281 -8.56 5.18 13.55
N GLN A 282 -9.29 5.79 12.63
CA GLN A 282 -10.71 5.57 12.38
C GLN A 282 -10.93 5.05 10.97
N ALA A 283 -11.88 4.15 10.79
CA ALA A 283 -12.45 3.83 9.50
C ALA A 283 -13.93 4.21 9.49
N LEU A 284 -14.33 4.93 8.46
CA LEU A 284 -15.69 5.36 8.20
C LEU A 284 -16.17 4.68 6.93
N THR A 285 -17.30 3.98 6.98
CA THR A 285 -17.98 3.45 5.81
C THR A 285 -19.16 4.34 5.45
N VAL A 286 -19.20 4.84 4.22
CA VAL A 286 -20.27 5.67 3.67
C VAL A 286 -21.02 4.86 2.64
N GLN A 287 -22.33 4.70 2.81
CA GLN A 287 -23.19 4.03 1.84
C GLN A 287 -23.98 5.02 0.99
N PHE A 288 -24.12 4.68 -0.28
CA PHE A 288 -24.87 5.45 -1.26
C PHE A 288 -26.12 4.66 -1.68
N ALA A 289 -27.29 5.28 -1.70
CA ALA A 289 -28.51 4.66 -2.22
C ALA A 289 -28.74 5.13 -3.67
N ASP A 290 -29.05 4.18 -4.57
CA ASP A 290 -29.42 4.43 -5.98
C ASP A 290 -28.50 5.39 -6.74
N LYS A 291 -27.17 5.32 -6.49
CA LYS A 291 -26.16 6.23 -7.06
C LYS A 291 -26.42 7.71 -6.74
N THR A 292 -27.34 7.99 -5.85
CA THR A 292 -27.58 9.30 -5.25
C THR A 292 -27.13 9.24 -3.80
N ILE A 293 -26.43 10.28 -3.37
CA ILE A 293 -25.98 10.37 -2.00
C ILE A 293 -27.19 10.71 -1.14
N GLU A 294 -27.69 9.72 -0.40
CA GLU A 294 -28.56 10.03 0.72
C GLU A 294 -27.73 10.70 1.80
N SER A 295 -28.04 11.97 2.06
CA SER A 295 -27.35 12.76 3.07
C SER A 295 -27.25 12.00 4.39
N GLY A 296 -26.06 11.62 4.81
CA GLY A 296 -25.72 11.36 6.19
C GLY A 296 -25.98 9.97 6.74
N ARG A 297 -26.12 8.93 5.95
CA ARG A 297 -26.00 7.57 6.49
C ARG A 297 -24.52 7.20 6.62
N TYR A 298 -23.95 7.55 7.78
CA TYR A 298 -22.74 6.87 8.27
C TYR A 298 -23.15 5.45 8.61
N ALA A 299 -22.77 4.48 7.78
CA ALA A 299 -23.19 3.11 8.03
C ALA A 299 -22.46 2.54 9.25
N GLU A 300 -21.21 2.82 9.41
CA GLU A 300 -20.42 2.35 10.53
C GLU A 300 -19.15 3.18 10.70
N LEU A 301 -18.84 3.54 11.93
CA LEU A 301 -17.56 4.12 12.33
C LEU A 301 -16.87 3.14 13.28
N SER A 302 -15.69 2.68 12.90
CA SER A 302 -14.88 1.79 13.73
C SER A 302 -13.61 2.50 14.16
N GLU A 303 -13.35 2.51 15.47
CA GLU A 303 -12.05 2.85 16.00
C GLU A 303 -11.11 1.66 15.86
N LEU A 304 -10.02 1.85 15.12
CA LEU A 304 -9.12 0.77 14.76
C LEU A 304 -7.91 0.65 15.67
N GLN A 305 -7.44 1.78 16.19
CA GLN A 305 -6.31 1.83 17.10
C GLN A 305 -6.23 3.18 17.82
N GLU A 306 -6.14 3.13 19.12
CA GLU A 306 -5.94 4.30 19.98
C GLU A 306 -4.52 4.88 19.83
N TRP A 307 -4.44 6.21 19.94
CA TRP A 307 -3.19 6.93 20.06
C TRP A 307 -3.43 8.31 20.66
N GLU A 308 -2.87 8.57 21.81
CA GLU A 308 -2.88 9.89 22.44
C GLU A 308 -1.58 10.64 22.13
N LEU A 309 -1.69 11.81 21.51
CA LEU A 309 -0.54 12.63 21.14
C LEU A 309 -0.88 14.12 21.09
N SER A 310 -0.28 14.90 21.99
CA SER A 310 -0.38 16.38 21.99
C SER A 310 0.53 17.03 20.94
N ALA A 311 0.54 16.50 19.69
CA ALA A 311 1.37 16.99 18.60
C ALA A 311 0.76 16.57 17.23
N CYS A 312 1.34 17.13 16.15
CA CYS A 312 1.04 16.67 14.80
C CYS A 312 1.81 15.38 14.48
N PRO A 313 1.15 14.24 14.30
CA PRO A 313 1.82 13.00 13.94
C PRO A 313 2.42 13.03 12.53
N LEU A 314 1.86 13.82 11.62
CA LEU A 314 2.24 13.86 10.19
C LEU A 314 2.20 12.44 9.62
N SER A 315 1.09 11.75 9.84
CA SER A 315 0.90 10.35 9.50
C SER A 315 0.22 10.20 8.16
N THR A 316 0.57 9.14 7.44
CA THR A 316 -0.11 8.73 6.21
C THR A 316 -0.58 7.30 6.31
N ASN A 317 -1.49 6.91 5.45
CA ASN A 317 -2.10 5.59 5.37
C ASN A 317 -2.31 5.22 3.90
N ASP A 318 -2.61 3.96 3.65
CA ASP A 318 -2.93 3.44 2.33
C ASP A 318 -3.93 2.28 2.44
N ILE A 319 -4.84 2.18 1.49
CA ILE A 319 -5.83 1.10 1.39
C ILE A 319 -5.64 0.39 0.05
N THR A 320 -5.72 -0.93 0.06
CA THR A 320 -5.78 -1.77 -1.13
C THR A 320 -6.81 -2.87 -0.95
N VAL A 321 -7.20 -3.53 -2.05
CA VAL A 321 -8.12 -4.65 -2.05
C VAL A 321 -7.37 -5.91 -2.47
N ASP A 322 -7.68 -7.05 -1.86
CA ASP A 322 -7.17 -8.35 -2.29
C ASP A 322 -8.11 -9.00 -3.33
N ALA A 323 -7.77 -10.20 -3.80
CA ALA A 323 -8.53 -10.92 -4.81
C ALA A 323 -9.92 -11.41 -4.34
N ASP A 324 -10.17 -11.37 -3.05
CA ASP A 324 -11.44 -11.76 -2.41
C ASP A 324 -12.26 -10.51 -2.00
N ASP A 325 -11.92 -9.33 -2.54
CA ASP A 325 -12.52 -8.03 -2.25
C ASP A 325 -12.37 -7.55 -0.80
N ASN A 326 -11.44 -8.14 -0.03
CA ASN A 326 -11.17 -7.65 1.31
C ASN A 326 -10.30 -6.39 1.26
N GLN A 327 -10.70 -5.38 2.01
CA GLN A 327 -9.96 -4.12 2.12
C GLN A 327 -8.87 -4.23 3.19
N TRP A 328 -7.64 -3.95 2.80
CA TRP A 328 -6.48 -3.93 3.68
C TRP A 328 -5.98 -2.49 3.89
N LEU A 329 -5.92 -2.08 5.14
CA LEU A 329 -5.43 -0.77 5.56
C LEU A 329 -4.04 -0.91 6.18
N VAL A 330 -3.11 -0.04 5.76
CA VAL A 330 -1.80 0.15 6.41
C VAL A 330 -1.65 1.59 6.88
N PHE A 331 -1.17 1.79 8.09
CA PHE A 331 -1.08 3.11 8.71
C PHE A 331 0.03 3.17 9.78
N GLU A 332 0.44 4.38 10.12
CA GLU A 332 1.43 4.60 11.17
C GLU A 332 0.74 4.97 12.49
N THR A 333 1.08 4.31 13.58
CA THR A 333 0.74 4.71 14.94
C THR A 333 1.97 4.56 15.84
N GLU A 334 2.25 5.55 16.68
CA GLU A 334 3.40 5.57 17.58
C GLU A 334 4.77 5.35 16.92
N GLY A 335 4.87 5.73 15.65
CA GLY A 335 6.10 5.55 14.87
C GLY A 335 6.29 4.15 14.30
N ARG A 336 5.25 3.33 14.28
CA ARG A 336 5.23 1.98 13.71
C ARG A 336 4.20 1.85 12.63
N ILE A 337 4.51 1.08 11.61
CA ILE A 337 3.52 0.70 10.60
C ILE A 337 2.72 -0.48 11.13
N ASN A 338 1.41 -0.34 11.07
CA ASN A 338 0.42 -1.34 11.40
C ASN A 338 -0.38 -1.71 10.16
N GLN A 339 -0.96 -2.89 10.18
CA GLN A 339 -1.85 -3.41 9.14
C GLN A 339 -3.10 -4.01 9.77
N LEU A 340 -4.18 -3.96 9.03
CA LEU A 340 -5.41 -4.62 9.40
C LEU A 340 -6.30 -4.85 8.17
N GLN A 341 -7.13 -5.89 8.21
CA GLN A 341 -8.22 -6.11 7.25
C GLN A 341 -9.47 -5.44 7.80
N LEU A 342 -10.03 -4.48 7.07
CA LEU A 342 -11.25 -3.77 7.48
C LEU A 342 -12.42 -4.74 7.59
N GLY A 343 -13.25 -4.58 8.61
CA GLY A 343 -14.44 -5.42 8.83
C GLY A 343 -14.17 -6.84 9.36
N ALA A 344 -12.92 -7.28 9.47
CA ALA A 344 -12.59 -8.63 9.95
C ALA A 344 -12.74 -8.82 11.47
N GLY A 345 -12.93 -7.75 12.23
CA GLY A 345 -13.02 -7.81 13.69
C GLY A 345 -11.72 -8.24 14.38
N ILE A 346 -10.58 -8.03 13.72
CA ILE A 346 -9.24 -8.37 14.20
C ILE A 346 -8.51 -7.07 14.50
N ASP A 347 -7.79 -7.03 15.61
CA ASP A 347 -6.98 -5.86 16.00
C ASP A 347 -5.85 -5.58 15.00
N ALA A 348 -5.48 -4.31 14.90
CA ALA A 348 -4.35 -3.87 14.10
C ALA A 348 -3.05 -4.49 14.61
N MET A 349 -2.22 -5.00 13.68
CA MET A 349 -0.96 -5.67 13.99
C MET A 349 0.23 -4.86 13.46
N PRO A 350 1.31 -4.69 14.25
CA PRO A 350 2.56 -4.14 13.75
C PRO A 350 3.11 -4.97 12.59
N VAL A 351 3.60 -4.30 11.54
CA VAL A 351 4.19 -4.96 10.37
C VAL A 351 5.58 -5.50 10.69
N ALA A 352 6.41 -4.70 11.32
CA ALA A 352 7.76 -5.09 11.73
C ALA A 352 8.31 -4.16 12.81
N GLU A 353 9.23 -4.67 13.62
CA GLU A 353 10.01 -3.83 14.51
C GLU A 353 10.94 -2.90 13.72
N PRO A 354 11.09 -1.63 14.14
CA PRO A 354 12.01 -0.73 13.46
C PRO A 354 13.45 -1.27 13.57
N PHE A 355 14.16 -1.23 12.45
CA PHE A 355 15.55 -1.67 12.34
C PHE A 355 16.50 -0.95 13.33
N ILE A 356 16.23 0.31 13.57
CA ILE A 356 16.84 1.13 14.64
C ILE A 356 15.70 1.84 15.35
N LYS A 357 15.92 2.40 16.55
CA LYS A 357 14.91 3.18 17.29
C LYS A 357 14.50 4.46 16.56
N THR A 358 13.97 4.32 15.35
CA THR A 358 13.50 5.37 14.47
C THR A 358 12.03 5.19 14.14
N ARG A 359 11.39 6.25 13.66
CA ARG A 359 9.99 6.18 13.23
C ARG A 359 9.90 5.60 11.83
N GLN A 360 8.94 4.71 11.66
CA GLN A 360 8.43 4.22 10.38
C GLN A 360 7.32 5.14 9.89
N LYS A 361 7.32 5.51 8.60
CA LYS A 361 6.34 6.44 8.03
C LYS A 361 6.05 6.14 6.57
N ASN A 362 4.92 6.69 6.12
CA ASN A 362 4.50 6.69 4.72
C ASN A 362 4.40 5.27 4.14
N PRO A 363 3.54 4.43 4.71
CA PRO A 363 3.33 3.08 4.20
C PRO A 363 2.64 3.11 2.83
N ALA A 364 2.91 2.06 2.05
CA ALA A 364 2.11 1.66 0.91
C ALA A 364 1.99 0.14 0.89
N VAL A 365 0.91 -0.39 0.33
CA VAL A 365 0.61 -1.83 0.32
C VAL A 365 0.21 -2.29 -1.08
N ALA A 366 0.67 -3.48 -1.46
CA ALA A 366 0.26 -4.18 -2.67
C ALA A 366 0.01 -5.66 -2.36
N ILE A 367 -1.03 -6.26 -2.94
CA ILE A 367 -1.41 -7.65 -2.71
C ILE A 367 -1.55 -8.32 -4.09
N ASN A 368 -0.86 -9.44 -4.31
CA ASN A 368 -0.94 -10.17 -5.56
C ASN A 368 -2.09 -11.19 -5.55
N SER A 369 -2.36 -11.80 -6.69
CA SER A 369 -3.44 -12.81 -6.84
C SER A 369 -3.24 -14.09 -6.02
N GLU A 370 -2.04 -14.33 -5.50
CA GLU A 370 -1.75 -15.43 -4.58
C GLU A 370 -2.04 -15.05 -3.12
N GLY A 371 -2.44 -13.79 -2.86
CA GLY A 371 -2.67 -13.24 -1.54
C GLY A 371 -1.40 -12.80 -0.82
N ASP A 372 -0.24 -12.86 -1.48
CA ASP A 372 1.00 -12.32 -0.90
C ASP A 372 0.89 -10.82 -0.78
N ARG A 373 1.21 -10.29 0.40
CA ARG A 373 1.05 -8.87 0.74
C ARG A 373 2.39 -8.22 1.02
N LEU A 374 2.82 -7.33 0.12
CA LEU A 374 4.00 -6.49 0.30
C LEU A 374 3.61 -5.15 0.92
N ILE A 375 4.21 -4.83 2.06
CA ILE A 375 4.09 -3.52 2.71
C ILE A 375 5.46 -2.85 2.65
N VAL A 376 5.50 -1.60 2.18
CA VAL A 376 6.72 -0.79 2.06
C VAL A 376 6.56 0.50 2.85
N TRP A 377 7.66 1.04 3.42
CA TRP A 377 7.63 2.29 4.18
C TRP A 377 8.99 3.00 4.19
N GLY A 378 8.99 4.24 4.63
CA GLY A 378 10.19 5.00 4.93
C GLY A 378 10.56 4.87 6.40
N GLU A 379 11.82 4.57 6.69
CA GLU A 379 12.36 4.55 8.04
C GLU A 379 13.37 5.67 8.26
N ALA A 380 13.40 6.26 9.45
CA ALA A 380 14.19 7.46 9.77
C ALA A 380 13.89 8.68 8.88
N ILE A 381 12.74 8.67 8.22
CA ILE A 381 12.27 9.70 7.29
C ILE A 381 11.57 10.83 8.04
N SER A 382 11.68 12.05 7.54
CA SER A 382 10.88 13.20 7.99
C SER A 382 10.51 14.09 6.81
N HIS A 383 9.67 15.08 7.04
CA HIS A 383 9.27 16.04 6.01
C HIS A 383 10.42 16.91 5.48
N THR A 384 11.54 17.00 6.17
CA THR A 384 12.71 17.78 5.75
C THR A 384 13.93 16.92 5.39
N ARG A 385 13.85 15.63 5.60
CA ARG A 385 14.97 14.70 5.42
C ARG A 385 14.45 13.43 4.72
N GLY A 386 15.19 12.92 3.76
CA GLY A 386 14.99 11.58 3.21
C GLY A 386 15.22 10.52 4.29
N GLY A 387 14.88 9.29 3.97
CA GLY A 387 15.00 8.16 4.88
C GLY A 387 15.52 6.91 4.17
N ARG A 388 15.28 5.77 4.77
CA ARG A 388 15.60 4.46 4.19
C ARG A 388 14.33 3.76 3.78
N LEU A 389 14.34 3.13 2.62
CA LEU A 389 13.29 2.21 2.22
C LEU A 389 13.35 0.98 3.11
N ASN A 390 12.21 0.56 3.60
CA ASN A 390 12.03 -0.71 4.28
C ASN A 390 10.77 -1.41 3.76
N MET A 391 10.69 -2.72 3.93
CA MET A 391 9.57 -3.51 3.43
C MET A 391 9.43 -4.83 4.17
N HIS A 392 8.23 -5.40 4.09
CA HIS A 392 7.92 -6.73 4.62
C HIS A 392 6.95 -7.45 3.68
N LEU A 393 7.19 -8.72 3.42
CA LEU A 393 6.34 -9.57 2.60
C LEU A 393 5.69 -10.65 3.47
N PHE A 394 4.36 -10.65 3.49
CA PHE A 394 3.55 -11.69 4.10
C PHE A 394 2.99 -12.64 3.04
N ALA A 395 2.87 -13.92 3.38
CA ALA A 395 2.05 -14.86 2.62
C ALA A 395 0.56 -14.60 2.85
N ALA A 396 -0.31 -15.20 2.05
CA ALA A 396 -1.76 -15.13 2.19
C ALA A 396 -2.28 -15.54 3.59
N ASP A 397 -1.62 -16.52 4.21
CA ASP A 397 -1.95 -16.99 5.57
C ASP A 397 -1.41 -16.08 6.69
N GLY A 398 -0.80 -14.95 6.33
CA GLY A 398 -0.20 -13.99 7.27
C GLY A 398 1.20 -14.39 7.76
N SER A 399 1.75 -15.51 7.32
CA SER A 399 3.12 -15.89 7.68
C SER A 399 4.16 -15.01 7.00
N ASP A 400 5.30 -14.80 7.68
CA ASP A 400 6.42 -14.01 7.18
C ASP A 400 7.16 -14.75 6.06
N LYS A 401 7.23 -14.16 4.88
CA LYS A 401 8.05 -14.65 3.75
C LYS A 401 9.49 -14.16 3.77
N ASN A 402 9.88 -13.37 4.77
CA ASN A 402 11.21 -12.81 5.02
C ASN A 402 12.09 -12.64 3.77
N VAL A 403 11.98 -11.51 3.11
CA VAL A 403 12.71 -11.19 1.88
C VAL A 403 14.17 -10.75 2.10
N GLY A 404 14.63 -10.71 3.35
CA GLY A 404 16.02 -10.37 3.68
C GLY A 404 16.43 -8.96 3.25
N PHE A 405 15.50 -8.03 3.16
CA PHE A 405 15.80 -6.64 2.78
C PHE A 405 16.57 -5.93 3.90
N THR A 406 17.67 -5.28 3.55
CA THR A 406 18.63 -4.70 4.52
C THR A 406 18.48 -3.19 4.73
N GLY A 407 17.53 -2.52 4.07
CA GLY A 407 17.29 -1.08 4.22
C GLY A 407 18.42 -0.19 3.65
N GLU A 408 19.18 -0.67 2.67
CA GLU A 408 20.31 0.10 2.08
C GLU A 408 19.86 1.18 1.10
N VAL A 409 18.61 1.09 0.59
CA VAL A 409 18.07 2.05 -0.38
C VAL A 409 17.64 3.34 0.32
N SER A 410 18.16 4.47 -0.15
CA SER A 410 17.85 5.78 0.39
C SER A 410 16.68 6.42 -0.35
N ILE A 411 15.62 6.79 0.39
CA ILE A 411 14.50 7.58 -0.14
C ILE A 411 14.93 9.05 -0.21
N PRO A 412 14.74 9.72 -1.36
CA PRO A 412 15.05 11.14 -1.50
C PRO A 412 14.27 12.03 -0.53
N LYS A 413 14.77 13.22 -0.28
CA LYS A 413 14.05 14.27 0.46
C LYS A 413 12.73 14.61 -0.25
N PHE A 414 11.65 14.75 0.51
CA PHE A 414 10.29 14.98 0.04
C PHE A 414 9.65 13.82 -0.73
N SER A 415 10.22 12.61 -0.65
CA SER A 415 9.67 11.43 -1.28
C SER A 415 9.23 10.39 -0.25
N PHE A 416 8.57 9.37 -0.73
CA PHE A 416 8.11 8.20 0.00
C PHE A 416 8.03 7.02 -0.98
N PRO A 417 7.96 5.77 -0.51
CA PRO A 417 7.85 4.62 -1.41
C PRO A 417 6.41 4.40 -1.89
N ALA A 418 6.28 3.71 -3.01
CA ALA A 418 5.04 3.15 -3.52
C ALA A 418 5.26 1.71 -3.97
N ALA A 419 4.21 0.88 -3.93
CA ALA A 419 4.25 -0.51 -4.36
C ALA A 419 3.10 -0.82 -5.31
N ALA A 420 3.32 -1.74 -6.23
CA ALA A 420 2.30 -2.31 -7.11
C ALA A 420 2.62 -3.76 -7.46
N VAL A 421 1.62 -4.52 -7.87
CA VAL A 421 1.78 -5.87 -8.40
C VAL A 421 2.05 -5.79 -9.90
N LEU A 422 3.05 -6.51 -10.37
CA LEU A 422 3.36 -6.69 -11.78
C LEU A 422 2.46 -7.77 -12.40
N PRO A 423 2.24 -7.76 -13.73
CA PRO A 423 1.40 -8.76 -14.39
C PRO A 423 1.86 -10.22 -14.21
N ASP A 424 3.11 -10.44 -13.84
CA ASP A 424 3.69 -11.75 -13.53
C ASP A 424 3.54 -12.17 -12.05
N GLY A 425 2.77 -11.42 -11.25
CA GLY A 425 2.55 -11.67 -9.82
C GLY A 425 3.69 -11.20 -8.91
N ASN A 426 4.77 -10.68 -9.47
CA ASN A 426 5.88 -10.07 -8.74
C ASN A 426 5.52 -8.64 -8.28
N PHE A 427 6.38 -8.03 -7.48
CA PHE A 427 6.15 -6.69 -6.97
C PHE A 427 7.11 -5.65 -7.58
N LEU A 428 6.59 -4.45 -7.82
CA LEU A 428 7.34 -3.27 -8.18
C LEU A 428 7.31 -2.28 -7.02
N VAL A 429 8.46 -1.82 -6.59
CA VAL A 429 8.63 -0.77 -5.58
C VAL A 429 9.33 0.43 -6.20
N LEU A 430 8.72 1.61 -6.08
CA LEU A 430 9.32 2.89 -6.46
C LEU A 430 9.66 3.73 -5.22
N TYR A 431 10.74 4.57 -5.33
CA TYR A 431 11.14 5.50 -4.27
C TYR A 431 11.71 6.82 -4.81
#